data_8d62b6a9e1aaae061efc1fb66b877cf0
#
_entry.id   8d62b6a9e1aaae061efc1fb66b877cf0
#
_cell.length_a   1.000
_cell.length_b   1.000
_cell.length_c   1.000
_cell.angle_alpha   90.00
_cell.angle_beta   90.00
_cell.angle_gamma   90.00
#
_symmetry.space_group_name_H-M   'P 1'
#
loop_
_entity.id
_entity.type
_entity.pdbx_description
1 polymer ?
#
loop_
_entity_poly.entity_id
_entity_poly.type
_entity_poly.pdbx_seq_one_letter_code
_entity_poly.pdbx_strand_id
1 'polypeptide(L)'
;AYLGYLGGYETIADTMTNPAYRKAALALMMQEQAPTLSMPEGTDLQAYATLLIARFSNPSLRHRTWQIAMDGSQKLPQRLLDPIRLHLQNGSDWRHLALGVAGWMRYTLGIDEQGQPIDVVDPLQAEFQQINQRYQEAERVPALLAISGIFAHDLPDNSEFVNAVTQAYQQLCKRGARESVAAVRASL
;
A
#
# COMPACT_ATOMS: atom_id res chain seq x y z
N ALA A 1 -2.29 -1.54 -6.14
CA ALA A 1 -1.61 -0.92 -7.29
C ALA A 1 -0.09 -0.91 -7.11
N TYR A 2 0.47 -0.32 -6.04
CA TYR A 2 1.94 -0.22 -5.85
C TYR A 2 2.62 -1.59 -5.87
N LEU A 3 2.09 -2.53 -5.11
CA LEU A 3 2.66 -3.88 -5.03
C LEU A 3 2.52 -4.65 -6.34
N GLY A 4 1.44 -4.43 -7.07
CA GLY A 4 1.25 -4.99 -8.42
C GLY A 4 2.25 -4.40 -9.41
N TYR A 5 2.42 -3.09 -9.39
CA TYR A 5 3.38 -2.39 -10.24
C TYR A 5 4.82 -2.83 -9.96
N LEU A 6 5.21 -2.82 -8.70
CA LEU A 6 6.54 -3.29 -8.27
C LEU A 6 6.77 -4.76 -8.60
N GLY A 7 5.73 -5.58 -8.53
CA GLY A 7 5.79 -6.99 -8.89
C GLY A 7 5.86 -7.27 -10.40
N GLY A 8 5.82 -6.23 -11.22
CA GLY A 8 5.93 -6.35 -12.67
C GLY A 8 4.60 -6.60 -13.39
N TYR A 9 3.47 -6.38 -12.73
CA TYR A 9 2.15 -6.52 -13.33
C TYR A 9 1.72 -5.19 -13.98
N GLU A 10 1.34 -5.25 -15.24
CA GLU A 10 0.93 -4.08 -16.01
C GLU A 10 -0.46 -3.59 -15.60
N THR A 11 -1.39 -4.50 -15.39
CA THR A 11 -2.78 -4.20 -15.05
C THR A 11 -3.19 -4.79 -13.71
N ILE A 12 -4.27 -4.26 -13.13
CA ILE A 12 -4.87 -4.85 -11.93
C ILE A 12 -5.38 -6.26 -12.22
N ALA A 13 -5.95 -6.51 -13.40
CA ALA A 13 -6.37 -7.86 -13.80
C ALA A 13 -5.19 -8.84 -13.81
N ASP A 14 -4.03 -8.43 -14.33
CA ASP A 14 -2.82 -9.25 -14.29
C ASP A 14 -2.39 -9.54 -12.86
N THR A 15 -2.45 -8.54 -11.98
CA THR A 15 -2.14 -8.70 -10.56
C THR A 15 -3.05 -9.75 -9.91
N MET A 16 -4.34 -9.75 -10.26
CA MET A 16 -5.32 -10.69 -9.71
C MET A 16 -5.17 -12.13 -10.24
N THR A 17 -4.36 -12.37 -11.27
CA THR A 17 -4.00 -13.73 -11.69
C THR A 17 -3.10 -14.44 -10.67
N ASN A 18 -2.41 -13.69 -9.83
CA ASN A 18 -1.60 -14.25 -8.76
C ASN A 18 -2.47 -14.51 -7.52
N PRO A 19 -2.61 -15.78 -7.08
CA PRO A 19 -3.48 -16.11 -5.93
C PRO A 19 -3.07 -15.41 -4.63
N ALA A 20 -1.77 -15.17 -4.41
CA ALA A 20 -1.30 -14.47 -3.22
C ALA A 20 -1.75 -13.01 -3.19
N TYR A 21 -1.70 -12.32 -4.32
CA TYR A 21 -2.20 -10.94 -4.45
C TYR A 21 -3.72 -10.88 -4.26
N ARG A 22 -4.45 -11.83 -4.84
CA ARG A 22 -5.91 -11.89 -4.69
C ARG A 22 -6.30 -12.10 -3.24
N LYS A 23 -5.64 -13.02 -2.55
CA LYS A 23 -5.87 -13.30 -1.12
C LYS A 23 -5.53 -12.09 -0.25
N ALA A 24 -4.41 -11.42 -0.52
CA ALA A 24 -4.00 -10.21 0.19
C ALA A 24 -4.99 -9.07 -0.01
N ALA A 25 -5.48 -8.87 -1.24
CA ALA A 25 -6.48 -7.84 -1.53
C ALA A 25 -7.79 -8.10 -0.78
N LEU A 26 -8.26 -9.34 -0.74
CA LEU A 26 -9.45 -9.72 0.04
C LEU A 26 -9.24 -9.47 1.53
N ALA A 27 -8.11 -9.88 2.09
CA ALA A 27 -7.80 -9.67 3.50
C ALA A 27 -7.74 -8.18 3.85
N LEU A 28 -7.09 -7.38 3.01
CA LEU A 28 -7.03 -5.93 3.20
C LEU A 28 -8.43 -5.31 3.20
N MET A 29 -9.27 -5.66 2.24
CA MET A 29 -10.63 -5.10 2.14
C MET A 29 -11.54 -5.55 3.27
N MET A 30 -11.55 -6.85 3.58
CA MET A 30 -12.51 -7.44 4.51
C MET A 30 -12.09 -7.34 5.97
N GLN A 31 -10.80 -7.50 6.26
CA GLN A 31 -10.29 -7.57 7.63
C GLN A 31 -9.75 -6.25 8.14
N GLU A 32 -9.27 -5.39 7.25
CA GLU A 32 -8.58 -4.16 7.66
C GLU A 32 -9.30 -2.88 7.23
N GLN A 33 -9.86 -2.80 6.03
CA GLN A 33 -10.60 -1.59 5.61
C GLN A 33 -12.07 -1.61 6.00
N ALA A 34 -12.80 -2.69 5.73
CA ALA A 34 -14.23 -2.77 5.99
C ALA A 34 -14.61 -2.48 7.46
N PRO A 35 -13.86 -2.98 8.48
CA PRO A 35 -14.17 -2.68 9.88
C PRO A 35 -14.07 -1.19 10.25
N THR A 36 -13.38 -0.39 9.45
CA THR A 36 -13.21 1.06 9.68
C THR A 36 -14.26 1.91 8.98
N LEU A 37 -15.10 1.31 8.16
CA LEU A 37 -16.12 2.01 7.37
C LEU A 37 -17.48 1.90 8.05
N SER A 38 -18.24 3.02 8.00
CA SER A 38 -19.66 3.02 8.36
C SER A 38 -20.47 2.52 7.16
N MET A 39 -20.81 1.23 7.17
CA MET A 39 -21.61 0.65 6.10
C MET A 39 -23.10 0.70 6.46
N PRO A 40 -24.00 0.85 5.46
CA PRO A 40 -25.43 0.76 5.69
C PRO A 40 -25.81 -0.57 6.34
N GLU A 41 -26.81 -0.53 7.23
CA GLU A 41 -27.33 -1.72 7.89
C GLU A 41 -27.81 -2.76 6.84
N GLY A 42 -27.46 -4.02 7.04
CA GLY A 42 -27.79 -5.09 6.11
C GLY A 42 -26.86 -5.24 4.91
N THR A 43 -25.76 -4.48 4.85
CA THR A 43 -24.77 -4.62 3.77
C THR A 43 -24.05 -5.97 3.86
N ASP A 44 -24.11 -6.76 2.78
CA ASP A 44 -23.32 -7.98 2.65
C ASP A 44 -21.91 -7.64 2.13
N LEU A 45 -20.99 -7.49 3.08
CA LEU A 45 -19.60 -7.14 2.78
C LEU A 45 -18.88 -8.21 1.97
N GLN A 46 -19.21 -9.49 2.19
CA GLN A 46 -18.58 -10.58 1.46
C GLN A 46 -18.99 -10.60 -0.01
N ALA A 47 -20.28 -10.39 -0.28
CA ALA A 47 -20.79 -10.25 -1.63
C ALA A 47 -20.16 -9.04 -2.34
N TYR A 48 -20.02 -7.92 -1.63
CA TYR A 48 -19.37 -6.72 -2.14
C TYR A 48 -17.89 -6.96 -2.50
N ALA A 49 -17.13 -7.59 -1.61
CA ALA A 49 -15.74 -7.93 -1.87
C ALA A 49 -15.59 -8.89 -3.04
N THR A 50 -16.46 -9.88 -3.16
CA THR A 50 -16.48 -10.82 -4.29
C THR A 50 -16.72 -10.10 -5.60
N LEU A 51 -17.65 -9.14 -5.65
CA LEU A 51 -17.90 -8.31 -6.83
C LEU A 51 -16.70 -7.45 -7.19
N LEU A 52 -16.03 -6.84 -6.19
CA LEU A 52 -14.83 -6.04 -6.43
C LEU A 52 -13.69 -6.87 -7.02
N ILE A 53 -13.44 -8.06 -6.47
CA ILE A 53 -12.41 -8.96 -7.00
C ILE A 53 -12.75 -9.41 -8.42
N ALA A 54 -14.01 -9.73 -8.70
CA ALA A 54 -14.45 -10.07 -10.06
C ALA A 54 -14.20 -8.91 -11.02
N ARG A 55 -14.51 -7.68 -10.60
CA ARG A 55 -14.26 -6.46 -11.40
C ARG A 55 -12.76 -6.23 -11.62
N PHE A 56 -11.95 -6.34 -10.58
CA PHE A 56 -10.49 -6.20 -10.70
C PHE A 56 -9.88 -7.27 -11.59
N SER A 57 -10.45 -8.47 -11.62
CA SER A 57 -9.99 -9.59 -12.43
C SER A 57 -10.43 -9.52 -13.89
N ASN A 58 -11.29 -8.56 -14.24
CA ASN A 58 -11.81 -8.43 -15.61
C ASN A 58 -10.75 -7.81 -16.53
N PRO A 59 -10.19 -8.58 -17.49
CA PRO A 59 -9.13 -8.08 -18.37
C PRO A 59 -9.62 -7.00 -19.35
N SER A 60 -10.94 -6.88 -19.56
CA SER A 60 -11.50 -5.84 -20.44
C SER A 60 -11.38 -4.44 -19.87
N LEU A 61 -11.25 -4.30 -18.55
CA LEU A 61 -11.20 -3.00 -17.86
C LEU A 61 -9.82 -2.36 -17.86
N ARG A 62 -8.78 -2.96 -18.32
CA ARG A 62 -7.41 -2.44 -18.51
C ARG A 62 -6.97 -1.35 -17.53
N HIS A 63 -7.28 -1.51 -16.24
CA HIS A 63 -6.80 -0.61 -15.20
C HIS A 63 -5.31 -0.84 -14.99
N ARG A 64 -4.50 0.08 -15.50
CA ARG A 64 -3.04 -0.02 -15.40
C ARG A 64 -2.57 0.31 -13.99
N THR A 65 -1.68 -0.50 -13.45
CA THR A 65 -1.13 -0.33 -12.11
C THR A 65 -0.44 1.02 -11.95
N TRP A 66 0.33 1.45 -12.95
CA TRP A 66 1.04 2.73 -12.90
C TRP A 66 0.09 3.95 -12.89
N GLN A 67 -1.07 3.87 -13.54
CA GLN A 67 -2.06 4.95 -13.51
C GLN A 67 -2.72 5.08 -12.15
N ILE A 68 -3.03 3.96 -11.51
CA ILE A 68 -3.62 3.95 -10.17
C ILE A 68 -2.60 4.39 -9.12
N ALA A 69 -1.31 4.15 -9.37
CA ALA A 69 -0.21 4.58 -8.50
C ALA A 69 0.02 6.10 -8.49
N MET A 70 -0.53 6.84 -9.47
CA MET A 70 -0.38 8.29 -9.54
C MET A 70 -1.06 9.00 -8.36
N ASP A 71 -0.50 10.15 -7.98
CA ASP A 71 -1.04 11.04 -6.93
C ASP A 71 -1.22 10.36 -5.56
N GLY A 72 -0.33 9.43 -5.23
CA GLY A 72 -0.40 8.68 -3.98
C GLY A 72 -0.34 9.57 -2.74
N SER A 73 0.41 10.67 -2.76
CA SER A 73 0.48 11.62 -1.65
C SER A 73 -0.89 12.22 -1.30
N GLN A 74 -1.79 12.33 -2.26
CA GLN A 74 -3.15 12.85 -2.06
C GLN A 74 -4.15 11.75 -1.67
N LYS A 75 -3.91 10.51 -2.07
CA LYS A 75 -4.80 9.38 -1.85
C LYS A 75 -4.53 8.62 -0.56
N LEU A 76 -3.25 8.53 -0.18
CA LEU A 76 -2.77 7.72 0.94
C LEU A 76 -3.46 8.07 2.26
N PRO A 77 -3.61 9.36 2.65
CA PRO A 77 -4.20 9.71 3.93
C PRO A 77 -5.58 9.11 4.14
N GLN A 78 -6.49 9.29 3.20
CA GLN A 78 -7.86 8.81 3.31
C GLN A 78 -7.96 7.29 3.16
N ARG A 79 -7.24 6.71 2.21
CA ARG A 79 -7.40 5.30 1.84
C ARG A 79 -6.69 4.33 2.76
N LEU A 80 -5.52 4.69 3.26
CA LEU A 80 -4.69 3.81 4.07
C LEU A 80 -4.47 4.32 5.49
N LEU A 81 -4.14 5.60 5.66
CA LEU A 81 -3.72 6.13 6.95
C LEU A 81 -4.88 6.30 7.94
N ASP A 82 -6.03 6.77 7.49
CA ASP A 82 -7.21 6.89 8.35
C ASP A 82 -7.68 5.53 8.89
N PRO A 83 -7.79 4.47 8.06
CA PRO A 83 -8.03 3.12 8.59
C PRO A 83 -6.97 2.65 9.58
N ILE A 84 -5.70 2.92 9.33
CA ILE A 84 -4.61 2.56 10.25
C ILE A 84 -4.79 3.25 11.61
N ARG A 85 -5.15 4.53 11.62
CA ARG A 85 -5.41 5.27 12.88
C ARG A 85 -6.48 4.61 13.73
N LEU A 86 -7.56 4.15 13.11
CA LEU A 86 -8.62 3.42 13.81
C LEU A 86 -8.12 2.09 14.39
N HIS A 87 -7.34 1.35 13.63
CA HIS A 87 -6.73 0.11 14.13
C HIS A 87 -5.76 0.34 15.28
N LEU A 88 -4.96 1.40 15.22
CA LEU A 88 -4.08 1.77 16.32
C LEU A 88 -4.85 2.12 17.59
N GLN A 89 -5.98 2.81 17.47
CA GLN A 89 -6.86 3.13 18.62
C GLN A 89 -7.51 1.88 19.20
N ASN A 90 -7.91 0.94 18.36
CA ASN A 90 -8.65 -0.26 18.77
C ASN A 90 -7.76 -1.45 19.11
N GLY A 91 -6.47 -1.37 18.88
CA GLY A 91 -5.53 -2.48 19.06
C GLY A 91 -5.76 -3.64 18.09
N SER A 92 -6.37 -3.37 16.94
CA SER A 92 -6.64 -4.35 15.90
C SER A 92 -5.54 -4.40 14.84
N ASP A 93 -5.53 -5.46 14.02
CA ASP A 93 -4.48 -5.75 13.05
C ASP A 93 -4.64 -4.92 11.77
N TRP A 94 -3.52 -4.43 11.24
CA TRP A 94 -3.46 -3.63 10.03
C TRP A 94 -2.23 -3.96 9.17
N ARG A 95 -1.78 -5.22 9.20
CA ARG A 95 -0.55 -5.66 8.52
C ARG A 95 -0.57 -5.48 7.00
N HIS A 96 -1.71 -5.67 6.35
CA HIS A 96 -1.84 -5.46 4.91
C HIS A 96 -1.83 -3.98 4.55
N LEU A 97 -2.44 -3.14 5.37
CA LEU A 97 -2.36 -1.69 5.23
C LEU A 97 -0.92 -1.20 5.39
N ALA A 98 -0.18 -1.75 6.37
CA ALA A 98 1.24 -1.45 6.56
C ALA A 98 2.06 -1.80 5.31
N LEU A 99 1.83 -2.96 4.71
CA LEU A 99 2.48 -3.34 3.47
C LEU A 99 2.11 -2.41 2.31
N GLY A 100 0.86 -1.95 2.27
CA GLY A 100 0.42 -0.95 1.29
C GLY A 100 1.17 0.37 1.40
N VAL A 101 1.37 0.86 2.62
CA VAL A 101 2.18 2.07 2.89
C VAL A 101 3.64 1.85 2.47
N ALA A 102 4.21 0.72 2.84
CA ALA A 102 5.57 0.35 2.45
C ALA A 102 5.72 0.25 0.92
N GLY A 103 4.71 -0.27 0.24
CA GLY A 103 4.66 -0.33 -1.23
C GLY A 103 4.73 1.06 -1.86
N TRP A 104 3.97 2.01 -1.32
CA TRP A 104 4.04 3.41 -1.74
C TRP A 104 5.44 3.99 -1.48
N MET A 105 6.03 3.76 -0.32
CA MET A 105 7.38 4.23 0.00
C MET A 105 8.41 3.68 -1.00
N ARG A 106 8.32 2.40 -1.32
CA ARG A 106 9.22 1.78 -2.31
C ARG A 106 9.02 2.36 -3.71
N TYR A 107 7.78 2.63 -4.11
CA TYR A 107 7.45 3.28 -5.36
C TYR A 107 8.08 4.67 -5.49
N THR A 108 8.11 5.46 -4.41
CA THR A 108 8.69 6.80 -4.42
C THR A 108 10.19 6.82 -4.69
N LEU A 109 10.87 5.68 -4.59
CA LEU A 109 12.29 5.55 -4.93
C LEU A 109 12.57 5.83 -6.42
N GLY A 110 11.56 5.70 -7.28
CA GLY A 110 11.67 6.03 -8.70
C GLY A 110 12.41 5.01 -9.54
N ILE A 111 12.65 3.83 -9.00
CA ILE A 111 13.22 2.67 -9.72
C ILE A 111 12.42 1.41 -9.39
N ASP A 112 12.33 0.49 -10.34
CA ASP A 112 11.71 -0.81 -10.13
C ASP A 112 12.67 -1.77 -9.38
N GLU A 113 12.23 -3.01 -9.19
CA GLU A 113 13.04 -4.02 -8.47
C GLU A 113 14.28 -4.47 -9.25
N GLN A 114 14.33 -4.20 -10.55
CA GLN A 114 15.47 -4.46 -11.41
C GLN A 114 16.41 -3.24 -11.55
N GLY A 115 16.12 -2.14 -10.85
CA GLY A 115 16.91 -0.92 -10.89
C GLY A 115 16.62 -0.02 -12.09
N GLN A 116 15.57 -0.31 -12.86
CA GLN A 116 15.18 0.53 -14.00
C GLN A 116 14.31 1.70 -13.56
N PRO A 117 14.46 2.88 -14.17
CA PRO A 117 13.65 4.04 -13.84
C PRO A 117 12.16 3.78 -14.06
N ILE A 118 11.34 4.29 -13.14
CA ILE A 118 9.88 4.34 -13.27
C ILE A 118 9.40 5.78 -13.13
N ASP A 119 8.30 6.11 -13.80
CA ASP A 119 7.69 7.43 -13.67
C ASP A 119 6.89 7.51 -12.37
N VAL A 120 7.35 8.37 -11.47
CA VAL A 120 6.62 8.72 -10.26
C VAL A 120 5.84 9.99 -10.56
N VAL A 121 4.53 9.85 -10.77
CA VAL A 121 3.65 10.98 -11.04
C VAL A 121 2.94 11.38 -9.76
N ASP A 122 3.41 12.45 -9.16
CA ASP A 122 2.90 12.95 -7.87
C ASP A 122 3.28 14.43 -7.72
N PRO A 123 2.41 15.26 -7.11
CA PRO A 123 2.76 16.65 -6.82
C PRO A 123 4.03 16.81 -5.97
N LEU A 124 4.38 15.82 -5.17
CA LEU A 124 5.56 15.80 -4.30
C LEU A 124 6.77 15.09 -4.91
N GLN A 125 6.77 14.85 -6.22
CA GLN A 125 7.87 14.15 -6.89
C GLN A 125 9.24 14.76 -6.60
N ALA A 126 9.34 16.09 -6.61
CA ALA A 126 10.60 16.79 -6.33
C ALA A 126 11.09 16.51 -4.90
N GLU A 127 10.18 16.46 -3.93
CA GLU A 127 10.53 16.13 -2.55
C GLU A 127 11.01 14.67 -2.43
N PHE A 128 10.37 13.74 -3.13
CA PHE A 128 10.80 12.34 -3.17
C PHE A 128 12.20 12.20 -3.75
N GLN A 129 12.50 12.94 -4.82
CA GLN A 129 13.84 12.94 -5.44
C GLN A 129 14.90 13.46 -4.47
N GLN A 130 14.63 14.53 -3.74
CA GLN A 130 15.53 15.06 -2.73
C GLN A 130 15.81 14.05 -1.61
N ILE A 131 14.77 13.37 -1.14
CA ILE A 131 14.90 12.32 -0.14
C ILE A 131 15.75 11.16 -0.68
N ASN A 132 15.53 10.75 -1.93
CA ASN A 132 16.27 9.66 -2.57
C ASN A 132 17.75 9.98 -2.73
N GLN A 133 18.08 11.24 -2.99
CA GLN A 133 19.48 11.70 -3.14
C GLN A 133 20.20 11.80 -1.78
N ARG A 134 19.46 12.14 -0.72
CA ARG A 134 20.04 12.45 0.59
C ARG A 134 20.10 11.25 1.53
N TYR A 135 19.15 10.34 1.44
CA TYR A 135 19.00 9.23 2.38
C TYR A 135 19.07 7.88 1.68
N GLN A 136 19.67 6.92 2.37
CA GLN A 136 19.70 5.52 1.92
C GLN A 136 18.57 4.72 2.58
N GLU A 137 18.37 3.51 2.10
CA GLU A 137 17.25 2.59 2.35
C GLU A 137 16.51 2.79 3.71
N ALA A 138 17.17 2.48 4.81
CA ALA A 138 16.52 2.55 6.14
C ALA A 138 16.21 3.99 6.58
N GLU A 139 17.04 4.95 6.18
CA GLU A 139 16.88 6.36 6.54
C GLU A 139 15.76 7.05 5.75
N ARG A 140 15.33 6.46 4.63
CA ARG A 140 14.24 7.01 3.82
C ARG A 140 12.91 6.97 4.55
N VAL A 141 12.67 5.97 5.38
CA VAL A 141 11.41 5.84 6.12
C VAL A 141 11.14 7.05 7.01
N PRO A 142 12.04 7.43 7.93
CA PRO A 142 11.84 8.65 8.72
C PRO A 142 11.70 9.91 7.87
N ALA A 143 12.46 10.02 6.79
CA ALA A 143 12.41 11.18 5.91
C ALA A 143 11.06 11.32 5.20
N LEU A 144 10.48 10.21 4.73
CA LEU A 144 9.14 10.20 4.13
C LEU A 144 8.05 10.49 5.17
N LEU A 145 8.17 9.91 6.36
CA LEU A 145 7.22 10.14 7.46
C LEU A 145 7.22 11.59 7.94
N ALA A 146 8.31 12.33 7.74
CA ALA A 146 8.40 13.75 8.07
C ALA A 146 7.58 14.65 7.13
N ILE A 147 7.02 14.13 6.04
CA ILE A 147 6.12 14.87 5.16
C ILE A 147 4.77 15.03 5.86
N SER A 148 4.60 16.14 6.57
CA SER A 148 3.44 16.39 7.43
C SER A 148 2.12 16.50 6.65
N GLY A 149 2.16 16.90 5.40
CA GLY A 149 0.99 16.93 4.51
C GLY A 149 0.40 15.55 4.21
N ILE A 150 1.17 14.49 4.41
CA ILE A 150 0.72 13.10 4.22
C ILE A 150 0.42 12.46 5.58
N PHE A 151 1.41 12.41 6.47
CA PHE A 151 1.37 11.62 7.71
C PHE A 151 0.92 12.41 8.93
N ALA A 152 0.76 13.74 8.82
CA ALA A 152 0.54 14.65 9.94
C ALA A 152 1.66 14.51 10.98
N HIS A 153 1.36 14.72 12.26
CA HIS A 153 2.35 14.59 13.33
C HIS A 153 2.12 13.36 14.22
N ASP A 154 0.89 12.85 14.24
CA ASP A 154 0.50 11.73 15.09
C ASP A 154 1.16 10.41 14.68
N LEU A 155 1.19 10.10 13.39
CA LEU A 155 1.75 8.84 12.89
C LEU A 155 3.27 8.76 13.04
N PRO A 156 4.07 9.78 12.68
CA PRO A 156 5.52 9.74 12.95
C PRO A 156 5.88 9.60 14.43
N ASP A 157 5.03 10.09 15.32
CA ASP A 157 5.22 10.00 16.76
C ASP A 157 4.73 8.67 17.36
N ASN A 158 4.02 7.86 16.59
CA ASN A 158 3.51 6.57 17.03
C ASN A 158 4.54 5.47 16.74
N SER A 159 5.15 4.92 17.77
CA SER A 159 6.21 3.92 17.63
C SER A 159 5.71 2.61 17.00
N GLU A 160 4.49 2.19 17.29
CA GLU A 160 3.89 0.99 16.69
C GLU A 160 3.74 1.16 15.17
N PHE A 161 3.25 2.32 14.72
CA PHE A 161 3.14 2.65 13.31
C PHE A 161 4.51 2.67 12.64
N VAL A 162 5.46 3.41 13.20
CA VAL A 162 6.82 3.55 12.63
C VAL A 162 7.50 2.18 12.51
N ASN A 163 7.42 1.37 13.55
CA ASN A 163 8.05 0.04 13.56
C ASN A 163 7.42 -0.89 12.51
N ALA A 164 6.10 -0.95 12.43
CA ALA A 164 5.41 -1.82 11.49
C ALA A 164 5.69 -1.44 10.04
N VAL A 165 5.63 -0.16 9.70
CA VAL A 165 5.90 0.33 8.36
C VAL A 165 7.37 0.15 7.98
N THR A 166 8.28 0.39 8.92
CA THR A 166 9.72 0.20 8.72
C THR A 166 10.04 -1.27 8.43
N GLN A 167 9.48 -2.19 9.20
CA GLN A 167 9.66 -3.62 8.98
C GLN A 167 9.10 -4.06 7.64
N ALA A 168 7.90 -3.61 7.29
CA ALA A 168 7.28 -3.91 6.00
C ALA A 168 8.13 -3.38 4.83
N TYR A 169 8.67 -2.18 4.95
CA TYR A 169 9.55 -1.58 3.94
C TYR A 169 10.85 -2.36 3.77
N GLN A 170 11.50 -2.74 4.88
CA GLN A 170 12.73 -3.54 4.85
C GLN A 170 12.51 -4.90 4.22
N GLN A 171 11.41 -5.58 4.55
CA GLN A 171 11.01 -6.84 3.95
C GLN A 171 10.79 -6.70 2.44
N LEU A 172 10.10 -5.64 2.04
CA LEU A 172 9.80 -5.34 0.65
C LEU A 172 11.08 -5.10 -0.17
N CYS A 173 12.02 -4.33 0.37
CA CYS A 173 13.31 -4.08 -0.26
C CYS A 173 14.16 -5.36 -0.39
N LYS A 174 14.09 -6.22 0.62
CA LYS A 174 14.88 -7.46 0.66
C LYS A 174 14.31 -8.56 -0.22
N ARG A 175 13.00 -8.75 -0.19
CA ARG A 175 12.32 -9.91 -0.82
C ARG A 175 11.61 -9.56 -2.11
N GLY A 176 11.29 -8.30 -2.35
CA GLY A 176 10.45 -7.87 -3.46
C GLY A 176 8.96 -7.97 -3.16
N ALA A 177 8.16 -7.41 -4.05
CA ALA A 177 6.72 -7.29 -3.86
C ALA A 177 6.00 -8.64 -3.86
N ARG A 178 6.34 -9.53 -4.78
CA ARG A 178 5.66 -10.84 -4.90
C ARG A 178 5.86 -11.69 -3.66
N GLU A 179 7.08 -11.80 -3.18
CA GLU A 179 7.38 -12.58 -1.96
C GLU A 179 6.79 -11.92 -0.72
N SER A 180 6.85 -10.60 -0.62
CA SER A 180 6.28 -9.86 0.52
C SER A 180 4.78 -10.04 0.61
N VAL A 181 4.07 -9.97 -0.51
CA VAL A 181 2.61 -10.20 -0.57
C VAL A 181 2.29 -11.66 -0.19
N ALA A 182 3.06 -12.62 -0.68
CA ALA A 182 2.86 -14.03 -0.34
C ALA A 182 3.15 -14.33 1.13
N ALA A 183 4.08 -13.61 1.76
CA ALA A 183 4.48 -13.79 3.15
C ALA A 183 3.49 -13.18 4.16
N VAL A 184 2.71 -12.18 3.78
CA VAL A 184 1.71 -11.57 4.66
C VAL A 184 0.56 -12.56 4.87
N ARG A 185 0.30 -12.89 6.14
CA ARG A 185 -0.79 -13.78 6.51
C ARG A 185 -1.97 -12.96 7.01
N ALA A 186 -3.16 -13.34 6.56
CA ALA A 186 -4.39 -12.80 7.12
C ALA A 186 -4.47 -13.11 8.63
N SER A 187 -5.06 -12.20 9.40
CA SER A 187 -5.41 -12.47 10.78
C SER A 187 -6.46 -13.60 10.81
N LEU A 188 -6.24 -14.58 11.66
CA LEU A 188 -7.21 -15.67 11.89
C LEU A 188 -8.34 -15.18 12.78
#